data_9c8a9188d36ba8cf9ce36731ffa0dc2a
#
_entry.id   9c8a9188d36ba8cf9ce36731ffa0dc2a
#
_cell.length_a   1.000
_cell.length_b   1.000
_cell.length_c   1.000
_cell.angle_alpha   90.00
_cell.angle_beta   90.00
_cell.angle_gamma   90.00
#
_symmetry.space_group_name_H-M   'P 1'
#
loop_
_entity.id
_entity.type
_entity.pdbx_description
1 polymer ?
#
loop_
_entity_poly.entity_id
_entity_poly.type
_entity_poly.pdbx_seq_one_letter_code
_entity_poly.pdbx_strand_id
1 'polypeptide(L)'
;GGELRVFQENRYSYGNYTPVIDFQTAWTRGPLDNSPTATIGQGLASFLFGLPTGGGRDDNPSVAQQSGFLSFYFQDDWKATSRLTLNLGLRYEVETPITERFDRSTRGFDYTTPNPIQAQAQANYARSPIPEVPVSRYRTLGGLLFANVGGVPRGLWSPDKRNFAPRFGFACQMNPKTVWRGGYGIFYDLLGATVSDVGQQGFAQRTNLNPSLDNGITFRATLRNPFPDGFLTPAGAANGLRTFLGRSASFFPASIRNGYMQRWSFGVQRELPMRLLLDVGYVGNRGSLLDISNTINPVP
;
A
#
# COMPACT_ATOMS: atom_id res chain seq x y z
N GLY A 1 -11.81 6.69 -30.60
CA GLY A 1 -12.43 7.18 -29.37
C GLY A 1 -11.41 7.45 -28.28
N GLY A 2 -11.82 8.09 -27.21
CA GLY A 2 -10.99 8.38 -26.03
C GLY A 2 -11.81 8.28 -24.76
N GLU A 3 -11.11 8.09 -23.63
CA GLU A 3 -11.71 7.98 -22.30
C GLU A 3 -10.83 8.71 -21.29
N LEU A 4 -11.45 9.52 -20.44
CA LEU A 4 -10.84 10.15 -19.29
C LEU A 4 -11.61 9.73 -18.04
N ARG A 5 -10.92 9.21 -17.05
CA ARG A 5 -11.46 8.94 -15.71
C ARG A 5 -10.65 9.66 -14.66
N VAL A 6 -11.31 10.16 -13.66
CA VAL A 6 -10.66 10.72 -12.46
C VAL A 6 -11.18 9.94 -11.26
N PHE A 7 -10.26 9.35 -10.52
CA PHE A 7 -10.54 8.64 -9.29
C PHE A 7 -10.18 9.55 -8.12
N GLN A 8 -11.15 9.81 -7.26
CA GLN A 8 -10.96 10.66 -6.09
C GLN A 8 -11.50 9.94 -4.87
N GLU A 9 -10.72 9.93 -3.82
CA GLU A 9 -11.13 9.40 -2.52
C GLU A 9 -10.79 10.42 -1.43
N ASN A 10 -11.80 10.77 -0.64
CA ASN A 10 -11.62 11.57 0.57
C ASN A 10 -12.05 10.71 1.76
N ARG A 11 -11.10 10.40 2.64
CA ARG A 11 -11.35 9.56 3.81
C ARG A 11 -10.72 10.18 5.05
N TYR A 12 -11.41 10.01 6.17
CA TYR A 12 -10.87 10.32 7.46
C TYR A 12 -11.16 9.19 8.44
N SER A 13 -10.10 8.66 9.06
CA SER A 13 -10.20 7.68 10.14
C SER A 13 -9.71 8.32 11.42
N TYR A 14 -10.64 8.63 12.31
CA TYR A 14 -10.32 9.27 13.59
C TYR A 14 -9.43 8.40 14.49
N GLY A 15 -9.52 7.07 14.35
CA GLY A 15 -8.90 6.19 15.32
C GLY A 15 -9.42 6.50 16.73
N ASN A 16 -8.53 6.47 17.69
CA ASN A 16 -8.81 6.88 19.07
C ASN A 16 -8.48 8.38 19.28
N TYR A 17 -9.07 9.26 18.48
CA TYR A 17 -8.87 10.71 18.63
C TYR A 17 -9.37 11.22 19.99
N THR A 18 -10.53 10.73 20.46
CA THR A 18 -10.89 10.76 21.86
C THR A 18 -10.06 9.73 22.60
N PRO A 19 -9.26 10.11 23.60
CA PRO A 19 -8.39 9.19 24.29
C PRO A 19 -9.14 7.96 24.85
N VAL A 20 -8.55 6.80 24.64
CA VAL A 20 -8.96 5.56 25.34
C VAL A 20 -8.11 5.41 26.57
N ILE A 21 -8.75 5.10 27.69
CA ILE A 21 -8.11 4.88 28.98
C ILE A 21 -8.50 3.50 29.46
N ASP A 22 -7.52 2.62 29.59
CA ASP A 22 -7.72 1.23 29.97
C ASP A 22 -7.52 1.03 31.48
N PHE A 23 -8.40 0.22 32.06
CA PHE A 23 -8.31 -0.21 33.45
C PHE A 23 -8.35 -1.73 33.53
N GLN A 24 -7.20 -2.33 33.77
CA GLN A 24 -7.05 -3.77 33.89
C GLN A 24 -6.53 -4.16 35.27
N THR A 25 -6.20 -5.42 35.47
CA THR A 25 -5.80 -5.97 36.74
C THR A 25 -4.37 -5.67 37.18
N ALA A 26 -3.57 -5.00 36.34
CA ALA A 26 -2.14 -4.84 36.57
C ALA A 26 -1.78 -4.30 37.96
N TRP A 27 -2.51 -3.30 38.43
CA TRP A 27 -2.25 -2.64 39.74
C TRP A 27 -2.90 -3.31 40.93
N THR A 28 -3.70 -4.36 40.74
CA THR A 28 -4.51 -5.00 41.80
C THR A 28 -4.25 -6.51 41.91
N ARG A 29 -3.35 -7.07 41.14
CA ARG A 29 -3.03 -8.51 41.11
C ARG A 29 -1.77 -8.92 41.86
N GLY A 30 -0.95 -7.98 42.28
CA GLY A 30 0.29 -8.24 42.98
C GLY A 30 1.05 -6.94 43.25
N PRO A 31 2.26 -7.01 43.85
CA PRO A 31 3.01 -5.83 44.28
C PRO A 31 3.55 -4.98 43.12
N LEU A 32 3.69 -5.57 41.92
CA LEU A 32 4.19 -4.89 40.74
C LEU A 32 3.28 -5.19 39.53
N ASP A 33 3.35 -4.36 38.46
CA ASP A 33 2.56 -4.55 37.26
C ASP A 33 2.91 -5.84 36.48
N ASN A 34 4.15 -6.35 36.61
CA ASN A 34 4.61 -7.61 36.04
C ASN A 34 4.33 -8.84 36.91
N SER A 35 3.65 -8.68 38.05
CA SER A 35 3.24 -9.81 38.89
C SER A 35 2.36 -10.78 38.09
N PRO A 36 2.45 -12.11 38.37
CA PRO A 36 1.59 -13.08 37.69
C PRO A 36 0.11 -12.75 37.86
N THR A 37 -0.69 -13.07 36.85
CA THR A 37 -2.15 -12.85 36.93
C THR A 37 -2.75 -13.66 38.05
N ALA A 38 -3.31 -12.96 39.01
CA ALA A 38 -4.04 -13.56 40.16
C ALA A 38 -5.54 -13.53 39.90
N THR A 39 -6.27 -14.45 40.52
CA THR A 39 -7.73 -14.52 40.43
C THR A 39 -8.45 -13.35 41.13
N ILE A 40 -7.74 -12.64 41.99
CA ILE A 40 -8.30 -11.55 42.84
C ILE A 40 -8.08 -10.15 42.25
N GLY A 41 -7.28 -10.00 41.15
CA GLY A 41 -7.07 -8.69 40.56
C GLY A 41 -8.33 -8.19 39.84
N GLN A 42 -8.69 -6.92 40.04
CA GLN A 42 -9.89 -6.30 39.47
C GLN A 42 -9.57 -5.00 38.72
N GLY A 43 -9.99 -4.92 37.45
CA GLY A 43 -9.89 -3.69 36.67
C GLY A 43 -10.74 -2.57 37.21
N LEU A 44 -11.93 -2.90 37.79
CA LEU A 44 -12.80 -1.94 38.48
C LEU A 44 -12.08 -1.29 39.67
N ALA A 45 -11.28 -2.04 40.42
CA ALA A 45 -10.50 -1.47 41.51
C ALA A 45 -9.46 -0.47 41.01
N SER A 46 -8.75 -0.77 39.91
CA SER A 46 -7.83 0.18 39.26
C SER A 46 -8.55 1.46 38.84
N PHE A 47 -9.78 1.35 38.31
CA PHE A 47 -10.62 2.50 37.97
C PHE A 47 -10.99 3.33 39.20
N LEU A 48 -11.45 2.70 40.26
CA LEU A 48 -11.85 3.38 41.51
C LEU A 48 -10.68 4.10 42.17
N PHE A 49 -9.46 3.56 42.08
CA PHE A 49 -8.25 4.25 42.51
C PHE A 49 -7.81 5.36 41.55
N GLY A 50 -8.44 5.49 40.39
CA GLY A 50 -8.06 6.45 39.36
C GLY A 50 -6.70 6.17 38.71
N LEU A 51 -6.25 4.90 38.69
CA LEU A 51 -4.96 4.43 38.19
C LEU A 51 -5.16 3.68 36.89
N PRO A 52 -5.02 4.35 35.74
CA PRO A 52 -5.10 3.67 34.44
C PRO A 52 -3.97 2.66 34.26
N THR A 53 -4.20 1.62 33.48
CA THR A 53 -3.21 0.60 33.15
C THR A 53 -2.63 0.75 31.76
N GLY A 54 -3.24 1.57 30.92
CA GLY A 54 -2.82 1.82 29.55
C GLY A 54 -3.82 2.69 28.78
N GLY A 55 -3.69 2.67 27.48
CA GLY A 55 -4.53 3.44 26.58
C GLY A 55 -3.73 4.33 25.62
N GLY A 56 -4.38 5.34 25.09
CA GLY A 56 -3.71 6.30 24.22
C GLY A 56 -4.67 7.15 23.38
N ARG A 57 -4.08 8.07 22.66
CA ARG A 57 -4.76 8.95 21.70
C ARG A 57 -4.08 8.85 20.34
N ASP A 58 -4.88 8.75 19.29
CA ASP A 58 -4.41 8.80 17.92
C ASP A 58 -4.63 10.22 17.34
N ASP A 59 -3.62 10.71 16.62
CA ASP A 59 -3.70 11.91 15.80
C ASP A 59 -3.42 11.48 14.34
N ASN A 60 -4.48 11.24 13.59
CA ASN A 60 -4.42 10.72 12.23
C ASN A 60 -4.76 11.82 11.23
N PRO A 61 -4.02 11.94 10.10
CA PRO A 61 -4.37 12.85 9.03
C PRO A 61 -5.56 12.31 8.22
N SER A 62 -6.31 13.20 7.60
CA SER A 62 -7.22 12.80 6.52
C SER A 62 -6.44 12.38 5.28
N VAL A 63 -7.03 11.52 4.47
CA VAL A 63 -6.57 11.15 3.12
C VAL A 63 -7.47 11.82 2.11
N ALA A 64 -6.88 12.59 1.19
CA ALA A 64 -7.56 13.17 0.04
C ALA A 64 -6.72 12.85 -1.19
N GLN A 65 -6.94 11.68 -1.77
CA GLN A 65 -6.13 11.16 -2.86
C GLN A 65 -6.86 11.25 -4.20
N GLN A 66 -6.06 11.39 -5.26
CA GLN A 66 -6.54 11.45 -6.63
C GLN A 66 -5.57 10.73 -7.56
N SER A 67 -6.12 10.00 -8.54
CA SER A 67 -5.41 9.55 -9.74
C SER A 67 -6.28 9.80 -10.97
N GLY A 68 -5.66 9.82 -12.15
CA GLY A 68 -6.34 9.97 -13.42
C GLY A 68 -5.99 8.83 -14.37
N PHE A 69 -6.92 8.48 -15.22
CA PHE A 69 -6.74 7.52 -16.30
C PHE A 69 -7.13 8.15 -17.61
N LEU A 70 -6.24 8.06 -18.58
CA LEU A 70 -6.47 8.54 -19.94
C LEU A 70 -6.23 7.41 -20.92
N SER A 71 -7.15 7.21 -21.85
CA SER A 71 -6.91 6.27 -22.94
C SER A 71 -7.44 6.80 -24.27
N PHE A 72 -6.76 6.36 -25.33
CA PHE A 72 -7.19 6.56 -26.71
C PHE A 72 -7.28 5.20 -27.36
N TYR A 73 -8.28 5.01 -28.23
CA TYR A 73 -8.43 3.75 -28.94
C TYR A 73 -8.93 3.97 -30.38
N PHE A 74 -8.46 3.08 -31.23
CA PHE A 74 -8.94 2.86 -32.57
C PHE A 74 -9.38 1.41 -32.71
N GLN A 75 -10.51 1.18 -33.36
CA GLN A 75 -11.03 -0.15 -33.66
C GLN A 75 -11.69 -0.14 -35.01
N ASP A 76 -11.51 -1.20 -35.78
CA ASP A 76 -12.10 -1.42 -37.08
C ASP A 76 -12.57 -2.87 -37.23
N ASP A 77 -13.72 -3.03 -37.85
CA ASP A 77 -14.31 -4.31 -38.19
C ASP A 77 -14.28 -4.46 -39.71
N TRP A 78 -13.23 -5.07 -40.19
CA TRP A 78 -12.95 -5.17 -41.63
C TRP A 78 -13.46 -6.50 -42.21
N LYS A 79 -14.42 -6.42 -43.15
CA LYS A 79 -14.85 -7.55 -43.97
C LYS A 79 -13.84 -7.77 -45.09
N ALA A 80 -12.78 -8.53 -44.81
CA ALA A 80 -11.71 -8.80 -45.77
C ALA A 80 -12.18 -9.62 -46.99
N THR A 81 -13.16 -10.50 -46.75
CA THR A 81 -13.87 -11.24 -47.82
C THR A 81 -15.32 -11.49 -47.41
N SER A 82 -16.14 -12.08 -48.28
CA SER A 82 -17.50 -12.50 -47.94
C SER A 82 -17.57 -13.54 -46.81
N ARG A 83 -16.44 -14.19 -46.52
CA ARG A 83 -16.35 -15.28 -45.50
C ARG A 83 -15.42 -14.95 -44.34
N LEU A 84 -14.65 -13.86 -44.41
CA LEU A 84 -13.66 -13.47 -43.39
C LEU A 84 -13.90 -12.07 -42.90
N THR A 85 -14.17 -11.93 -41.60
CA THR A 85 -14.21 -10.66 -40.89
C THR A 85 -13.03 -10.61 -39.92
N LEU A 86 -12.32 -9.51 -39.89
CA LEU A 86 -11.24 -9.22 -38.96
C LEU A 86 -11.66 -8.06 -38.07
N ASN A 87 -11.43 -8.20 -36.76
CA ASN A 87 -11.61 -7.13 -35.78
C ASN A 87 -10.21 -6.68 -35.35
N LEU A 88 -9.86 -5.45 -35.65
CA LEU A 88 -8.53 -4.89 -35.36
C LEU A 88 -8.71 -3.72 -34.39
N GLY A 89 -7.97 -3.71 -33.31
CA GLY A 89 -8.01 -2.64 -32.34
C GLY A 89 -6.64 -2.35 -31.72
N LEU A 90 -6.42 -1.10 -31.43
CA LEU A 90 -5.30 -0.63 -30.64
C LEU A 90 -5.81 0.36 -29.62
N ARG A 91 -5.46 0.14 -28.34
CA ARG A 91 -5.73 1.08 -27.27
C ARG A 91 -4.41 1.48 -26.62
N TYR A 92 -4.24 2.76 -26.37
CA TYR A 92 -3.14 3.31 -25.59
C TYR A 92 -3.68 3.83 -24.28
N GLU A 93 -3.05 3.48 -23.18
CA GLU A 93 -3.50 3.79 -21.82
C GLU A 93 -2.40 4.44 -21.01
N VAL A 94 -2.74 5.47 -20.25
CA VAL A 94 -1.85 6.10 -19.27
C VAL A 94 -2.63 6.37 -18.01
N GLU A 95 -2.09 5.91 -16.89
CA GLU A 95 -2.58 6.25 -15.56
C GLU A 95 -1.63 7.26 -14.91
N THR A 96 -2.17 8.33 -14.34
CA THR A 96 -1.38 9.25 -13.53
C THR A 96 -1.17 8.64 -12.14
N PRO A 97 0.00 8.85 -11.53
CA PRO A 97 0.22 8.35 -10.17
C PRO A 97 -0.75 8.99 -9.17
N ILE A 98 -1.02 8.28 -8.10
CA ILE A 98 -1.78 8.85 -6.98
C ILE A 98 -1.04 10.07 -6.44
N THR A 99 -1.78 11.13 -6.18
CA THR A 99 -1.35 12.31 -5.43
C THR A 99 -2.26 12.50 -4.23
N GLU A 100 -1.70 12.91 -3.10
CA GLU A 100 -2.47 13.35 -1.93
C GLU A 100 -2.57 14.88 -1.93
N ARG A 101 -3.75 15.41 -1.62
CA ARG A 101 -4.07 16.85 -1.77
C ARG A 101 -3.13 17.77 -0.99
N PHE A 102 -2.69 17.34 0.17
CA PHE A 102 -1.86 18.13 1.09
C PHE A 102 -0.42 17.63 1.14
N ASP A 103 -0.02 16.76 0.20
CA ASP A 103 1.31 16.14 0.10
C ASP A 103 1.73 15.35 1.37
N ARG A 104 0.75 14.89 2.15
CA ARG A 104 0.96 14.10 3.37
C ARG A 104 1.12 12.62 3.05
N SER A 105 2.13 12.30 2.25
CA SER A 105 2.40 10.93 1.83
C SER A 105 3.90 10.66 1.69
N THR A 106 4.27 9.40 1.93
CA THR A 106 5.59 8.87 1.59
C THR A 106 5.65 8.59 0.11
N ARG A 107 6.79 8.94 -0.54
CA ARG A 107 7.01 8.76 -1.97
C ARG A 107 7.94 7.61 -2.30
N GLY A 108 8.72 7.15 -1.34
CA GLY A 108 9.71 6.11 -1.54
C GLY A 108 10.74 6.09 -0.42
N PHE A 109 11.87 5.49 -0.70
CA PHE A 109 12.98 5.35 0.24
C PHE A 109 14.29 5.74 -0.45
N ASP A 110 15.10 6.57 0.21
CA ASP A 110 16.49 6.79 -0.16
C ASP A 110 17.32 5.63 0.36
N TYR A 111 18.14 5.03 -0.48
CA TYR A 111 18.98 3.87 -0.10
C TYR A 111 20.45 4.23 0.08
N THR A 112 20.84 5.44 -0.26
CA THR A 112 22.26 5.81 -0.48
C THR A 112 22.78 6.89 0.44
N THR A 113 21.95 7.86 0.78
CA THR A 113 22.36 9.00 1.61
C THR A 113 22.64 8.56 3.05
N PRO A 114 23.80 8.87 3.64
CA PRO A 114 24.03 8.61 5.05
C PRO A 114 22.95 9.25 5.92
N ASN A 115 22.34 8.44 6.78
CA ASN A 115 21.31 8.95 7.68
C ASN A 115 21.97 9.87 8.74
N PRO A 116 21.35 10.98 9.11
CA PRO A 116 21.89 11.91 10.12
C PRO A 116 22.20 11.30 11.48
N ILE A 117 21.68 10.11 11.80
CA ILE A 117 22.01 9.38 13.04
C ILE A 117 23.26 8.48 12.90
N GLN A 118 23.91 8.41 11.73
CA GLN A 118 25.01 7.46 11.46
C GLN A 118 26.07 7.45 12.56
N ALA A 119 26.56 8.61 12.98
CA ALA A 119 27.62 8.70 14.00
C ALA A 119 27.18 8.12 15.35
N GLN A 120 25.97 8.49 15.80
CA GLN A 120 25.39 8.00 17.05
C GLN A 120 25.09 6.50 16.99
N ALA A 121 24.53 6.04 15.89
CA ALA A 121 24.21 4.63 15.68
C ALA A 121 25.47 3.77 15.65
N GLN A 122 26.55 4.23 15.00
CA GLN A 122 27.84 3.54 14.96
C GLN A 122 28.50 3.50 16.34
N ALA A 123 28.45 4.59 17.11
CA ALA A 123 28.96 4.62 18.48
C ALA A 123 28.19 3.67 19.40
N ASN A 124 26.88 3.56 19.25
CA ASN A 124 26.07 2.60 20.00
C ASN A 124 26.37 1.15 19.58
N TYR A 125 26.47 0.91 18.27
CA TYR A 125 26.82 -0.41 17.73
C TYR A 125 28.20 -0.88 18.18
N ALA A 126 29.17 0.03 18.32
CA ALA A 126 30.53 -0.30 18.79
C ALA A 126 30.58 -0.87 20.21
N ARG A 127 29.50 -0.75 21.00
CA ARG A 127 29.41 -1.33 22.36
C ARG A 127 29.21 -2.83 22.36
N SER A 128 28.60 -3.37 21.31
CA SER A 128 28.35 -4.81 21.15
C SER A 128 28.23 -5.17 19.66
N PRO A 129 29.36 -5.12 18.92
CA PRO A 129 29.33 -5.42 17.48
C PRO A 129 29.24 -6.94 17.27
N ILE A 130 28.64 -7.34 16.16
CA ILE A 130 28.67 -8.72 15.70
C ILE A 130 29.88 -8.97 14.77
N PRO A 131 30.46 -10.18 14.76
CA PRO A 131 31.64 -10.48 13.95
C PRO A 131 31.49 -10.27 12.46
N GLU A 132 30.26 -10.52 11.91
CA GLU A 132 29.93 -10.43 10.50
C GLU A 132 29.94 -8.99 9.98
N VAL A 133 29.72 -8.02 10.89
CA VAL A 133 29.65 -6.58 10.55
C VAL A 133 30.61 -5.81 11.46
N PRO A 134 31.90 -5.70 11.13
CA PRO A 134 32.81 -4.83 11.87
C PRO A 134 32.33 -3.40 11.96
N VAL A 135 32.63 -2.69 13.05
CA VAL A 135 32.19 -1.28 13.28
C VAL A 135 32.55 -0.37 12.09
N SER A 136 33.69 -0.61 11.44
CA SER A 136 34.14 0.15 10.27
C SER A 136 33.23 -0.03 9.03
N ARG A 137 32.49 -1.15 8.96
CA ARG A 137 31.53 -1.44 7.88
C ARG A 137 30.10 -1.07 8.23
N TYR A 138 29.82 -0.81 9.50
CA TYR A 138 28.47 -0.46 9.93
C TYR A 138 28.03 0.87 9.30
N ARG A 139 26.89 0.85 8.61
CA ARG A 139 26.30 2.03 7.97
C ARG A 139 24.80 2.07 8.24
N THR A 140 24.32 3.26 8.55
CA THR A 140 22.89 3.59 8.52
C THR A 140 22.65 4.49 7.31
N LEU A 141 22.07 3.92 6.27
CA LEU A 141 21.81 4.63 5.02
C LEU A 141 20.33 4.86 4.83
N GLY A 142 20.01 5.97 4.21
CA GLY A 142 18.69 6.27 3.71
C GLY A 142 17.67 6.63 4.75
N GLY A 143 16.43 6.63 4.29
CA GLY A 143 15.23 6.97 5.05
C GLY A 143 14.07 7.23 4.11
N LEU A 144 12.89 7.50 4.68
CA LEU A 144 11.69 7.78 3.90
C LEU A 144 11.83 9.10 3.13
N LEU A 145 11.36 9.08 1.90
CA LEU A 145 11.17 10.25 1.05
C LEU A 145 9.70 10.66 1.08
N PHE A 146 9.44 11.95 1.05
CA PHE A 146 8.10 12.52 1.14
C PHE A 146 7.71 13.22 -0.16
N ALA A 147 6.44 13.11 -0.53
CA ALA A 147 5.90 13.77 -1.70
C ALA A 147 6.11 15.29 -1.60
N ASN A 148 6.57 15.90 -2.71
CA ASN A 148 6.79 17.33 -2.86
C ASN A 148 7.81 17.96 -1.86
N VAL A 149 8.73 17.16 -1.33
CA VAL A 149 9.77 17.63 -0.39
C VAL A 149 11.15 17.44 -1.00
N GLY A 150 12.01 18.47 -0.96
CA GLY A 150 13.39 18.37 -1.41
C GLY A 150 13.58 17.99 -2.88
N GLY A 151 12.64 18.38 -3.77
CA GLY A 151 12.67 18.04 -5.19
C GLY A 151 12.07 16.64 -5.52
N VAL A 152 11.58 15.92 -4.53
CA VAL A 152 10.88 14.65 -4.73
C VAL A 152 9.54 14.91 -5.42
N PRO A 153 9.18 14.17 -6.49
CA PRO A 153 7.89 14.35 -7.16
C PRO A 153 6.69 14.13 -6.24
N ARG A 154 5.59 14.83 -6.53
CA ARG A 154 4.35 14.74 -5.77
C ARG A 154 3.66 13.38 -5.89
N GLY A 155 3.67 12.80 -7.10
CA GLY A 155 3.02 11.52 -7.37
C GLY A 155 3.77 10.35 -6.75
N LEU A 156 3.07 9.33 -6.25
CA LEU A 156 3.66 8.21 -5.51
C LEU A 156 4.62 7.35 -6.36
N TRP A 157 4.46 7.35 -7.67
CA TRP A 157 5.37 6.68 -8.63
C TRP A 157 5.46 7.49 -9.92
N SER A 158 6.34 7.08 -10.82
CA SER A 158 6.41 7.62 -12.18
C SER A 158 5.47 6.83 -13.09
N PRO A 159 4.60 7.48 -13.90
CA PRO A 159 3.63 6.79 -14.72
C PRO A 159 4.29 5.91 -15.79
N ASP A 160 3.79 4.70 -15.99
CA ASP A 160 4.17 3.88 -17.15
C ASP A 160 3.44 4.39 -18.39
N LYS A 161 4.20 4.75 -19.41
CA LYS A 161 3.70 5.27 -20.69
C LYS A 161 3.76 4.24 -21.82
N ARG A 162 4.00 2.96 -21.51
CA ARG A 162 4.20 1.89 -22.49
C ARG A 162 3.00 0.99 -22.67
N ASN A 163 1.83 1.41 -22.18
CA ASN A 163 0.65 0.55 -22.15
C ASN A 163 -0.09 0.59 -23.49
N PHE A 164 0.44 -0.13 -24.46
CA PHE A 164 -0.21 -0.39 -25.74
C PHE A 164 -0.95 -1.72 -25.68
N ALA A 165 -2.26 -1.68 -25.84
CA ALA A 165 -3.19 -2.82 -25.73
C ALA A 165 -3.75 -3.19 -27.12
N PRO A 166 -3.01 -3.93 -27.95
CA PRO A 166 -3.51 -4.43 -29.21
C PRO A 166 -4.62 -5.47 -28.97
N ARG A 167 -5.59 -5.47 -29.88
CA ARG A 167 -6.68 -6.44 -29.92
C ARG A 167 -6.85 -6.93 -31.34
N PHE A 168 -6.94 -8.22 -31.50
CA PHE A 168 -7.16 -8.90 -32.77
C PHE A 168 -8.29 -9.91 -32.60
N GLY A 169 -9.19 -9.94 -33.55
CA GLY A 169 -10.23 -10.95 -33.62
C GLY A 169 -10.46 -11.35 -35.09
N PHE A 170 -10.95 -12.56 -35.28
CA PHE A 170 -11.40 -12.99 -36.59
C PHE A 170 -12.62 -13.90 -36.50
N ALA A 171 -13.45 -13.87 -37.53
CA ALA A 171 -14.48 -14.85 -37.81
C ALA A 171 -14.38 -15.29 -39.28
N CYS A 172 -14.18 -16.59 -39.49
CA CYS A 172 -13.99 -17.17 -40.81
C CYS A 172 -15.03 -18.27 -41.09
N GLN A 173 -15.87 -18.08 -42.07
CA GLN A 173 -16.81 -19.09 -42.56
C GLN A 173 -16.08 -20.06 -43.51
N MET A 174 -15.64 -21.20 -42.96
CA MET A 174 -14.92 -22.21 -43.74
C MET A 174 -15.82 -22.88 -44.81
N ASN A 175 -17.09 -23.10 -44.45
CA ASN A 175 -18.14 -23.56 -45.34
C ASN A 175 -19.51 -23.10 -44.80
N PRO A 176 -20.64 -23.33 -45.52
CA PRO A 176 -21.96 -22.83 -45.07
C PRO A 176 -22.38 -23.27 -43.68
N LYS A 177 -21.81 -24.34 -43.13
CA LYS A 177 -22.15 -24.94 -41.84
C LYS A 177 -21.08 -24.82 -40.77
N THR A 178 -19.90 -24.25 -41.10
CA THR A 178 -18.78 -24.22 -40.16
C THR A 178 -18.15 -22.82 -40.11
N VAL A 179 -18.03 -22.27 -38.90
CA VAL A 179 -17.38 -20.97 -38.62
C VAL A 179 -16.27 -21.18 -37.60
N TRP A 180 -15.13 -20.67 -37.93
CA TRP A 180 -14.00 -20.53 -36.98
C TRP A 180 -13.96 -19.11 -36.43
N ARG A 181 -13.73 -18.98 -35.14
CA ARG A 181 -13.59 -17.69 -34.46
C ARG A 181 -12.38 -17.71 -33.55
N GLY A 182 -11.71 -16.59 -33.46
CA GLY A 182 -10.61 -16.47 -32.53
C GLY A 182 -10.30 -15.02 -32.23
N GLY A 183 -9.54 -14.81 -31.16
CA GLY A 183 -9.11 -13.47 -30.79
C GLY A 183 -7.93 -13.53 -29.84
N TYR A 184 -7.25 -12.40 -29.80
CA TYR A 184 -6.15 -12.10 -28.89
C TYR A 184 -6.25 -10.65 -28.42
N GLY A 185 -5.92 -10.40 -27.16
CA GLY A 185 -5.84 -9.04 -26.64
C GLY A 185 -4.94 -8.91 -25.43
N ILE A 186 -4.39 -7.72 -25.27
CA ILE A 186 -3.64 -7.29 -24.08
C ILE A 186 -4.51 -6.32 -23.29
N PHE A 187 -4.50 -6.48 -21.96
CA PHE A 187 -5.28 -5.68 -21.02
C PHE A 187 -4.38 -5.29 -19.85
N TYR A 188 -4.26 -3.99 -19.58
CA TYR A 188 -3.46 -3.48 -18.48
C TYR A 188 -4.28 -3.29 -17.22
N ASP A 189 -3.66 -3.50 -16.08
CA ASP A 189 -4.23 -3.22 -14.78
C ASP A 189 -4.05 -1.74 -14.39
N LEU A 190 -4.93 -1.23 -13.51
CA LEU A 190 -4.91 0.14 -13.02
C LEU A 190 -4.37 0.15 -11.58
N LEU A 191 -3.17 0.67 -11.40
CA LEU A 191 -2.51 0.74 -10.09
C LEU A 191 -3.27 1.66 -9.12
N GLY A 192 -3.67 2.84 -9.57
CA GLY A 192 -4.35 3.81 -8.72
C GLY A 192 -5.76 3.40 -8.30
N ALA A 193 -6.44 2.57 -9.10
CA ALA A 193 -7.76 2.05 -8.75
C ALA A 193 -7.69 0.88 -7.77
N THR A 194 -6.56 0.15 -7.72
CA THR A 194 -6.36 -1.02 -6.86
C THR A 194 -5.65 -0.68 -5.56
N VAL A 195 -4.95 0.45 -5.50
CA VAL A 195 -4.25 0.91 -4.28
C VAL A 195 -5.21 1.65 -3.38
N SER A 196 -5.49 1.08 -2.23
CA SER A 196 -6.44 1.64 -1.28
C SER A 196 -5.91 2.83 -0.49
N ASP A 197 -4.59 2.93 -0.28
CA ASP A 197 -4.01 3.91 0.63
C ASP A 197 -2.70 4.52 0.16
N VAL A 198 -2.59 5.84 0.33
CA VAL A 198 -1.30 6.52 0.37
C VAL A 198 -0.62 6.21 1.71
N GLY A 199 0.69 5.90 1.67
CA GLY A 199 1.48 5.77 2.89
C GLY A 199 1.62 7.13 3.58
N GLN A 200 1.15 7.24 4.83
CA GLN A 200 1.21 8.47 5.61
C GLN A 200 2.14 8.35 6.83
N GLN A 201 3.20 7.56 6.68
CA GLN A 201 4.22 7.39 7.72
C GLN A 201 4.82 8.75 8.11
N GLY A 202 4.82 9.05 9.41
CA GLY A 202 5.24 10.33 9.95
C GLY A 202 4.12 11.37 10.09
N PHE A 203 3.03 11.24 9.35
CA PHE A 203 1.87 12.15 9.44
C PHE A 203 0.81 11.71 10.44
N ALA A 204 0.87 10.47 10.89
CA ALA A 204 0.06 9.96 11.99
C ALA A 204 0.91 9.80 13.25
N GLN A 205 0.34 10.08 14.41
CA GLN A 205 1.02 9.95 15.70
C GLN A 205 0.09 9.37 16.74
N ARG A 206 0.57 8.34 17.45
CA ARG A 206 -0.10 7.86 18.65
C ARG A 206 0.64 8.34 19.90
N THR A 207 -0.09 8.92 20.83
CA THR A 207 0.39 9.18 22.19
C THR A 207 -0.07 8.05 23.09
N ASN A 208 0.84 7.21 23.53
CA ASN A 208 0.51 6.17 24.49
C ASN A 208 0.35 6.75 25.90
N LEU A 209 -0.62 6.25 26.64
CA LEU A 209 -0.74 6.51 28.06
C LEU A 209 0.23 5.57 28.78
N ASN A 210 1.26 6.15 29.41
CA ASN A 210 2.26 5.43 30.19
C ASN A 210 2.03 5.69 31.66
N PRO A 211 1.34 4.79 32.37
CA PRO A 211 0.94 5.04 33.76
C PRO A 211 2.11 5.01 34.74
N SER A 212 3.12 4.21 34.47
CA SER A 212 4.29 4.01 35.33
C SER A 212 5.51 3.72 34.46
N LEU A 213 6.71 4.10 34.91
CA LEU A 213 8.00 3.75 34.28
C LEU A 213 8.85 2.82 35.15
N ASP A 214 8.37 2.45 36.33
CA ASP A 214 9.05 1.68 37.34
C ASP A 214 8.20 0.49 37.85
N ASN A 215 7.43 -0.12 36.91
CA ASN A 215 6.60 -1.29 37.16
C ASN A 215 5.55 -1.09 38.29
N GLY A 216 4.95 0.11 38.36
CA GLY A 216 3.85 0.37 39.28
C GLY A 216 4.29 0.78 40.69
N ILE A 217 5.54 1.16 40.89
CA ILE A 217 6.00 1.73 42.15
C ILE A 217 5.55 3.18 42.27
N THR A 218 5.69 3.97 41.19
CA THR A 218 5.20 5.33 41.11
C THR A 218 4.30 5.52 39.90
N PHE A 219 3.21 6.30 40.07
CA PHE A 219 2.25 6.57 39.04
C PHE A 219 2.43 7.99 38.51
N ARG A 220 2.70 8.10 37.19
CA ARG A 220 2.81 9.37 36.48
C ARG A 220 1.48 9.82 35.92
N ALA A 221 0.74 8.89 35.32
CA ALA A 221 -0.58 9.14 34.79
C ALA A 221 -1.66 8.67 35.77
N THR A 222 -2.66 9.50 35.94
CA THR A 222 -3.84 9.22 36.73
C THR A 222 -5.09 9.54 35.92
N LEU A 223 -6.29 9.09 36.35
CA LEU A 223 -7.54 9.45 35.69
C LEU A 223 -7.74 10.98 35.63
N ARG A 224 -7.25 11.73 36.64
CA ARG A 224 -7.32 13.18 36.68
C ARG A 224 -6.37 13.86 35.68
N ASN A 225 -5.22 13.26 35.43
CA ASN A 225 -4.22 13.70 34.47
C ASN A 225 -3.63 12.50 33.72
N PRO A 226 -4.33 11.98 32.69
CA PRO A 226 -3.91 10.77 32.00
C PRO A 226 -2.71 10.97 31.05
N PHE A 227 -2.44 12.20 30.64
CA PHE A 227 -1.33 12.55 29.73
C PHE A 227 -0.51 13.71 30.33
N PRO A 228 0.31 13.46 31.35
CA PRO A 228 1.04 14.52 32.06
C PRO A 228 2.06 15.28 31.17
N ASP A 229 2.57 14.61 30.12
CA ASP A 229 3.52 15.23 29.15
C ASP A 229 2.79 15.83 27.93
N GLY A 230 1.46 15.87 27.92
CA GLY A 230 0.64 16.31 26.79
C GLY A 230 0.57 15.30 25.66
N PHE A 231 0.09 15.73 24.48
CA PHE A 231 -0.04 14.90 23.30
C PHE A 231 1.13 15.11 22.36
N LEU A 232 1.61 14.01 21.80
CA LEU A 232 2.59 14.03 20.72
C LEU A 232 1.91 14.48 19.42
N THR A 233 2.57 15.38 18.68
CA THR A 233 2.11 15.85 17.38
C THR A 233 2.88 15.14 16.25
N PRO A 234 2.21 14.82 15.13
CA PRO A 234 2.89 14.26 13.97
C PRO A 234 3.97 15.20 13.45
N ALA A 235 5.18 14.71 13.26
CA ALA A 235 6.28 15.49 12.71
C ALA A 235 6.17 15.67 11.18
N GLY A 236 5.35 14.85 10.51
CA GLY A 236 5.24 14.84 9.06
C GLY A 236 6.60 14.56 8.41
N ALA A 237 6.94 15.36 7.41
CA ALA A 237 8.22 15.30 6.71
C ALA A 237 9.36 16.08 7.41
N ALA A 238 9.10 16.78 8.51
CA ALA A 238 10.08 17.69 9.12
C ALA A 238 11.38 17.01 9.58
N ASN A 239 11.29 15.74 9.98
CA ASN A 239 12.46 14.97 10.40
C ASN A 239 13.27 14.38 9.22
N GLY A 240 12.82 14.54 7.97
CA GLY A 240 13.48 14.02 6.78
C GLY A 240 13.79 12.53 6.91
N LEU A 241 15.03 12.14 6.60
CA LEU A 241 15.49 10.74 6.69
C LEU A 241 15.41 10.13 8.10
N ARG A 242 15.25 10.93 9.15
CA ARG A 242 15.06 10.46 10.53
C ARG A 242 13.61 10.08 10.85
N THR A 243 12.69 10.28 9.92
CA THR A 243 11.27 9.98 10.15
C THR A 243 11.07 8.46 10.21
N PHE A 244 10.32 8.01 11.18
CA PHE A 244 9.86 6.62 11.32
C PHE A 244 10.99 5.60 11.55
N LEU A 245 12.14 6.02 12.07
CA LEU A 245 13.26 5.13 12.39
C LEU A 245 12.85 4.04 13.39
N GLY A 246 13.34 2.82 13.15
CA GLY A 246 13.04 1.66 13.99
C GLY A 246 11.60 1.13 13.88
N ARG A 247 10.84 1.59 12.89
CA ARG A 247 9.47 1.13 12.61
C ARG A 247 9.37 0.55 11.20
N SER A 248 8.41 -0.35 11.01
CA SER A 248 8.10 -0.87 9.68
C SER A 248 7.47 0.22 8.83
N ALA A 249 7.94 0.39 7.61
CA ALA A 249 7.42 1.34 6.63
C ALA A 249 7.14 0.64 5.31
N SER A 250 6.11 1.09 4.61
CA SER A 250 5.77 0.64 3.26
C SER A 250 5.79 1.83 2.30
N PHE A 251 6.21 1.60 1.08
CA PHE A 251 6.24 2.62 0.03
C PHE A 251 6.22 1.95 -1.35
N PHE A 252 5.88 2.73 -2.36
CA PHE A 252 5.94 2.27 -3.74
C PHE A 252 7.33 2.50 -4.33
N PRO A 253 7.81 1.60 -5.20
CA PRO A 253 8.99 1.87 -6.01
C PRO A 253 8.81 3.15 -6.84
N ALA A 254 9.89 3.89 -7.05
CA ALA A 254 9.84 5.14 -7.81
C ALA A 254 9.37 4.93 -9.25
N SER A 255 9.64 3.76 -9.84
CA SER A 255 9.22 3.37 -11.18
C SER A 255 8.49 2.04 -11.09
N ILE A 256 7.22 2.05 -11.44
CA ILE A 256 6.35 0.86 -11.48
C ILE A 256 5.91 0.66 -12.92
N ARG A 257 5.81 -0.59 -13.34
CA ARG A 257 5.17 -0.99 -14.59
C ARG A 257 3.79 -1.55 -14.29
N ASN A 258 2.81 -1.18 -15.11
CA ASN A 258 1.49 -1.77 -14.99
C ASN A 258 1.53 -3.27 -15.29
N GLY A 259 0.91 -4.06 -14.44
CA GLY A 259 0.60 -5.45 -14.71
C GLY A 259 -0.29 -5.56 -15.96
N TYR A 260 -0.16 -6.64 -16.69
CA TYR A 260 -1.02 -6.87 -17.83
C TYR A 260 -1.39 -8.34 -18.00
N MET A 261 -2.54 -8.55 -18.60
CA MET A 261 -3.06 -9.86 -18.98
C MET A 261 -3.11 -9.98 -20.49
N GLN A 262 -2.55 -11.06 -21.01
CA GLN A 262 -2.79 -11.54 -22.35
C GLN A 262 -3.96 -12.53 -22.32
N ARG A 263 -4.91 -12.39 -23.23
CA ARG A 263 -6.02 -13.30 -23.37
C ARG A 263 -6.15 -13.70 -24.83
N TRP A 264 -6.38 -14.99 -25.06
CA TRP A 264 -6.64 -15.54 -26.39
C TRP A 264 -7.78 -16.51 -26.34
N SER A 265 -8.47 -16.64 -27.46
CA SER A 265 -9.54 -17.61 -27.64
C SER A 265 -9.53 -18.16 -29.07
N PHE A 266 -9.94 -19.39 -29.20
CA PHE A 266 -10.22 -20.02 -30.48
C PHE A 266 -11.42 -20.94 -30.35
N GLY A 267 -12.36 -20.89 -31.30
CA GLY A 267 -13.57 -21.69 -31.26
C GLY A 267 -14.01 -22.10 -32.67
N VAL A 268 -14.69 -23.22 -32.71
CA VAL A 268 -15.30 -23.80 -33.92
C VAL A 268 -16.79 -24.02 -33.66
N GLN A 269 -17.62 -23.39 -34.49
CA GLN A 269 -19.05 -23.60 -34.51
C GLN A 269 -19.44 -24.39 -35.77
N ARG A 270 -20.21 -25.45 -35.59
CA ARG A 270 -20.65 -26.28 -36.72
C ARG A 270 -22.13 -26.70 -36.58
N GLU A 271 -22.88 -26.43 -37.63
CA GLU A 271 -24.23 -26.98 -37.76
C GLU A 271 -24.14 -28.48 -38.12
N LEU A 272 -24.80 -29.30 -37.30
CA LEU A 272 -24.92 -30.74 -37.43
C LEU A 272 -26.31 -31.13 -38.01
N PRO A 273 -26.51 -32.37 -38.45
CA PRO A 273 -27.83 -32.86 -38.79
C PRO A 273 -28.86 -32.63 -37.67
N MET A 274 -30.13 -32.60 -38.00
CA MET A 274 -31.26 -32.34 -37.06
C MET A 274 -31.27 -30.94 -36.45
N ARG A 275 -30.65 -29.93 -37.12
CA ARG A 275 -30.55 -28.55 -36.66
C ARG A 275 -29.82 -28.37 -35.32
N LEU A 276 -28.94 -29.32 -34.98
CA LEU A 276 -28.08 -29.17 -33.81
C LEU A 276 -26.91 -28.27 -34.12
N LEU A 277 -26.49 -27.48 -33.14
CA LEU A 277 -25.28 -26.63 -33.21
C LEU A 277 -24.22 -27.19 -32.25
N LEU A 278 -23.06 -27.55 -32.79
CA LEU A 278 -21.87 -27.86 -32.02
C LEU A 278 -21.02 -26.59 -31.91
N ASP A 279 -20.68 -26.21 -30.67
CA ASP A 279 -19.77 -25.12 -30.37
C ASP A 279 -18.65 -25.62 -29.45
N VAL A 280 -17.42 -25.61 -29.93
CA VAL A 280 -16.24 -26.02 -29.18
C VAL A 280 -15.30 -24.84 -29.11
N GLY A 281 -14.93 -24.39 -27.90
CA GLY A 281 -14.06 -23.26 -27.70
C GLY A 281 -12.93 -23.54 -26.71
N TYR A 282 -11.78 -22.93 -26.97
CA TYR A 282 -10.64 -22.86 -26.07
C TYR A 282 -10.38 -21.41 -25.71
N VAL A 283 -10.16 -21.13 -24.41
CA VAL A 283 -9.79 -19.81 -23.89
C VAL A 283 -8.58 -19.98 -23.00
N GLY A 284 -7.56 -19.14 -23.23
CA GLY A 284 -6.38 -19.08 -22.38
C GLY A 284 -6.08 -17.66 -21.97
N ASN A 285 -5.41 -17.50 -20.85
CA ASN A 285 -4.90 -16.22 -20.39
C ASN A 285 -3.55 -16.36 -19.67
N ARG A 286 -2.80 -15.27 -19.64
CA ARG A 286 -1.53 -15.17 -18.92
C ARG A 286 -1.38 -13.78 -18.31
N GLY A 287 -1.23 -13.70 -16.98
CA GLY A 287 -0.81 -12.49 -16.28
C GLY A 287 0.72 -12.32 -16.34
N SER A 288 1.16 -11.07 -16.45
CA SER A 288 2.57 -10.68 -16.44
C SER A 288 2.73 -9.38 -15.67
N LEU A 289 3.89 -9.20 -15.03
CA LEU A 289 4.19 -8.03 -14.18
C LEU A 289 3.15 -7.83 -13.07
N LEU A 290 2.70 -8.93 -12.47
CA LEU A 290 1.77 -8.88 -11.34
C LEU A 290 2.47 -8.24 -10.13
N ASP A 291 1.71 -7.46 -9.38
CA ASP A 291 2.21 -6.77 -8.19
C ASP A 291 2.56 -7.78 -7.10
N ILE A 292 3.73 -7.57 -6.49
CA ILE A 292 4.19 -8.34 -5.35
C ILE A 292 4.68 -7.38 -4.26
N SER A 293 4.37 -7.70 -3.01
CA SER A 293 5.01 -7.06 -1.86
C SER A 293 6.35 -7.73 -1.58
N ASN A 294 7.39 -6.94 -1.46
CA ASN A 294 8.73 -7.44 -1.17
C ASN A 294 9.31 -6.78 0.09
N THR A 295 9.89 -7.60 0.97
CA THR A 295 10.60 -7.11 2.16
C THR A 295 12.05 -6.81 1.76
N ILE A 296 12.48 -5.56 1.94
CA ILE A 296 13.82 -5.10 1.53
C ILE A 296 14.93 -5.41 2.54
N ASN A 297 14.57 -5.71 3.78
CA ASN A 297 15.51 -6.11 4.86
C ASN A 297 15.01 -7.37 5.56
N PRO A 298 14.92 -8.51 4.86
CA PRO A 298 14.56 -9.76 5.52
C PRO A 298 15.60 -10.10 6.58
N VAL A 299 15.14 -10.50 7.75
CA VAL A 299 16.02 -11.13 8.74
C VAL A 299 16.35 -12.52 8.19
N PRO A 300 17.64 -12.91 8.15
CA PRO A 300 18.05 -14.23 7.67
C PRO A 300 17.46 -15.37 8.49
#